data_13b41c4341c66162975d17641e90849e
#
_entry.id   13b41c4341c66162975d17641e90849e
#
_cell.length_a   1.000
_cell.length_b   1.000
_cell.length_c   1.000
_cell.angle_alpha   90.00
_cell.angle_beta   90.00
_cell.angle_gamma   90.00
#
_symmetry.space_group_name_H-M   'P 1'
#
loop_
_entity.id
_entity.type
_entity.pdbx_description
1 polymer ?
#
loop_
_entity_poly.entity_id
_entity_poly.type
_entity_poly.pdbx_seq_one_letter_code
_entity_poly.pdbx_strand_id
1 'polypeptide(L)'
;MLLFMKILVGIAMGYLALYLVVPPGNFVYEGLRLPFWLLKLRKMVKPLPEPRKIKYGSHFRQYLLYFQPLDNSPSKQHVVIYIHGSGWQHGRPEMFVANAQWLTEQGYHAFFVSHRRIPQCDIRELRTDTGLAIKTVVDTLSEQGLSHKKILLCGNSAGGNLCALAMFDRRLLAGVGLSPDIFSALALFATPLDLRVMWPSPPLLMLTRMKNPEVFDLANPIHYLESEVQIPTLLIHGDQDGIAEYQNSVVFEEKLRSLGTKNLHFATLKGGMHLDSASWCIPGHPCCEIFGNWLERIENQ
;
A
#
# COMPACT_ATOMS: atom_id res chain seq x y z
N MET A 1 12.45 -40.90 -5.87
CA MET A 1 11.08 -40.55 -5.46
C MET A 1 10.89 -40.57 -3.94
N LEU A 2 11.18 -41.70 -3.26
CA LEU A 2 10.97 -41.83 -1.78
C LEU A 2 11.78 -40.82 -0.93
N LEU A 3 13.05 -40.58 -1.24
CA LEU A 3 13.90 -39.61 -0.53
C LEU A 3 13.37 -38.17 -0.68
N PHE A 4 12.95 -37.82 -1.89
CA PHE A 4 12.36 -36.49 -2.16
C PHE A 4 11.06 -36.27 -1.38
N MET A 5 10.18 -37.26 -1.31
CA MET A 5 8.97 -37.21 -0.48
C MET A 5 9.29 -37.07 1.01
N LYS A 6 10.29 -37.80 1.54
CA LYS A 6 10.71 -37.66 2.96
C LYS A 6 11.23 -36.25 3.26
N ILE A 7 11.99 -35.65 2.36
CA ILE A 7 12.49 -34.27 2.50
C ILE A 7 11.31 -33.30 2.51
N LEU A 8 10.36 -33.42 1.59
CA LEU A 8 9.16 -32.54 1.55
C LEU A 8 8.32 -32.68 2.82
N VAL A 9 8.11 -33.90 3.31
CA VAL A 9 7.39 -34.13 4.57
C VAL A 9 8.14 -33.50 5.75
N GLY A 10 9.47 -33.65 5.82
CA GLY A 10 10.30 -33.04 6.86
C GLY A 10 10.22 -31.52 6.84
N ILE A 11 10.27 -30.90 5.65
CA ILE A 11 10.09 -29.43 5.50
C ILE A 11 8.70 -29.00 5.95
N ALA A 12 7.65 -29.72 5.54
CA ALA A 12 6.27 -29.40 5.92
C ALA A 12 6.05 -29.53 7.43
N MET A 13 6.61 -30.55 8.07
CA MET A 13 6.55 -30.73 9.52
C MET A 13 7.31 -29.63 10.26
N GLY A 14 8.51 -29.28 9.80
CA GLY A 14 9.30 -28.17 10.36
C GLY A 14 8.57 -26.83 10.26
N TYR A 15 7.95 -26.58 9.10
CA TYR A 15 7.13 -25.39 8.88
C TYR A 15 5.93 -25.34 9.83
N LEU A 16 5.20 -26.47 9.97
CA LEU A 16 4.06 -26.56 10.88
C LEU A 16 4.47 -26.39 12.34
N ALA A 17 5.59 -26.98 12.74
CA ALA A 17 6.13 -26.82 14.09
C ALA A 17 6.47 -25.36 14.39
N LEU A 18 7.13 -24.65 13.45
CA LEU A 18 7.41 -23.22 13.57
C LEU A 18 6.12 -22.40 13.67
N TYR A 19 5.13 -22.70 12.84
CA TYR A 19 3.84 -22.02 12.86
C TYR A 19 3.09 -22.15 14.19
N LEU A 20 3.23 -23.30 14.88
CA LEU A 20 2.60 -23.58 16.17
C LEU A 20 3.36 -22.98 17.36
N VAL A 21 4.68 -22.77 17.24
CA VAL A 21 5.55 -22.31 18.35
C VAL A 21 5.77 -20.81 18.32
N VAL A 22 5.84 -20.19 17.11
CA VAL A 22 6.05 -18.75 16.98
C VAL A 22 4.75 -18.01 17.33
N PRO A 23 4.78 -17.07 18.29
CA PRO A 23 3.58 -16.34 18.68
C PRO A 23 3.08 -15.41 17.57
N PRO A 24 1.75 -15.18 17.48
CA PRO A 24 1.18 -14.12 16.65
C PRO A 24 1.80 -12.75 16.98
N GLY A 25 1.76 -11.81 16.02
CA GLY A 25 2.35 -10.49 16.19
C GLY A 25 3.88 -10.47 16.07
N ASN A 26 4.47 -11.54 15.54
CA ASN A 26 5.90 -11.66 15.31
C ASN A 26 6.19 -11.66 13.79
N PHE A 27 7.28 -11.01 13.38
CA PHE A 27 7.73 -10.97 12.00
C PHE A 27 7.84 -12.36 11.34
N VAL A 28 8.36 -13.37 12.09
CA VAL A 28 8.48 -14.74 11.57
C VAL A 28 7.10 -15.35 11.33
N TYR A 29 6.17 -15.16 12.26
CA TYR A 29 4.80 -15.66 12.12
C TYR A 29 4.09 -15.08 10.89
N GLU A 30 4.25 -13.79 10.66
CA GLU A 30 3.71 -13.12 9.44
C GLU A 30 4.33 -13.70 8.16
N GLY A 31 5.64 -13.96 8.17
CA GLY A 31 6.33 -14.63 7.06
C GLY A 31 5.78 -16.03 6.79
N LEU A 32 5.43 -16.78 7.85
CA LEU A 32 4.80 -18.10 7.73
C LEU A 32 3.36 -18.03 7.21
N ARG A 33 2.61 -16.96 7.47
CA ARG A 33 1.26 -16.74 6.93
C ARG A 33 1.25 -16.34 5.46
N LEU A 34 2.29 -15.66 5.00
CA LEU A 34 2.35 -15.05 3.67
C LEU A 34 2.04 -16.01 2.51
N PRO A 35 2.60 -17.24 2.42
CA PRO A 35 2.27 -18.16 1.33
C PRO A 35 0.79 -18.54 1.29
N PHE A 36 0.16 -18.75 2.43
CA PHE A 36 -1.28 -19.09 2.50
C PHE A 36 -2.14 -17.91 2.14
N TRP A 37 -1.77 -16.71 2.58
CA TRP A 37 -2.45 -15.47 2.22
C TRP A 37 -2.38 -15.22 0.70
N LEU A 38 -1.21 -15.35 0.09
CA LEU A 38 -1.03 -15.22 -1.36
C LEU A 38 -1.84 -16.28 -2.13
N LEU A 39 -1.85 -17.54 -1.63
CA LEU A 39 -2.65 -18.59 -2.23
C LEU A 39 -4.14 -18.30 -2.15
N LYS A 40 -4.62 -17.75 -1.02
CA LYS A 40 -6.00 -17.30 -0.85
C LYS A 40 -6.35 -16.22 -1.88
N LEU A 41 -5.54 -15.19 -1.99
CA LEU A 41 -5.73 -14.13 -2.99
C LEU A 41 -5.77 -14.70 -4.41
N ARG A 42 -4.80 -15.55 -4.76
CA ARG A 42 -4.74 -16.17 -6.10
C ARG A 42 -5.99 -16.99 -6.44
N LYS A 43 -6.55 -17.71 -5.46
CA LYS A 43 -7.78 -18.50 -5.66
C LYS A 43 -9.03 -17.65 -5.85
N MET A 44 -9.00 -16.41 -5.42
CA MET A 44 -10.14 -15.48 -5.56
C MET A 44 -10.17 -14.80 -6.94
N VAL A 45 -9.02 -14.76 -7.64
CA VAL A 45 -8.92 -14.09 -8.94
C VAL A 45 -9.75 -14.85 -9.97
N LYS A 46 -10.71 -14.15 -10.55
CA LYS A 46 -11.48 -14.57 -11.74
C LYS A 46 -10.79 -14.02 -13.00
N PRO A 47 -11.13 -14.55 -14.19
CA PRO A 47 -10.64 -13.95 -15.43
C PRO A 47 -10.99 -12.46 -15.50
N LEU A 48 -9.96 -11.65 -15.71
CA LEU A 48 -10.06 -10.20 -15.89
C LEU A 48 -9.57 -9.83 -17.29
N PRO A 49 -10.07 -8.75 -17.89
CA PRO A 49 -9.42 -8.14 -19.03
C PRO A 49 -7.96 -7.84 -18.73
N GLU A 50 -7.11 -8.02 -19.75
CA GLU A 50 -5.66 -7.76 -19.57
C GLU A 50 -5.42 -6.27 -19.25
N PRO A 51 -4.71 -5.94 -18.17
CA PRO A 51 -4.44 -4.55 -17.83
C PRO A 51 -3.50 -3.89 -18.84
N ARG A 52 -3.72 -2.63 -19.14
CA ARG A 52 -2.78 -1.84 -19.92
C ARG A 52 -1.52 -1.58 -19.07
N LYS A 53 -0.37 -2.06 -19.55
CA LYS A 53 0.93 -1.77 -18.94
C LYS A 53 1.47 -0.45 -19.49
N ILE A 54 1.72 0.53 -18.61
CA ILE A 54 2.19 1.87 -18.96
C ILE A 54 3.54 2.09 -18.28
N LYS A 55 4.59 2.38 -19.06
CA LYS A 55 5.91 2.71 -18.53
C LYS A 55 5.97 4.18 -18.13
N TYR A 56 6.64 4.48 -17.00
CA TYR A 56 6.87 5.84 -16.54
C TYR A 56 8.38 6.18 -16.41
N GLY A 57 9.25 5.27 -16.86
CA GLY A 57 10.70 5.45 -16.87
C GLY A 57 11.41 4.35 -17.66
N SER A 58 12.74 4.43 -17.70
CA SER A 58 13.60 3.52 -18.47
C SER A 58 13.86 2.18 -17.79
N HIS A 59 13.79 2.13 -16.46
CA HIS A 59 14.02 0.90 -15.72
C HIS A 59 12.84 -0.08 -15.88
N PHE A 60 13.12 -1.39 -15.99
CA PHE A 60 12.09 -2.42 -16.25
C PHE A 60 10.99 -2.50 -15.18
N ARG A 61 11.25 -1.96 -13.97
CA ARG A 61 10.27 -1.86 -12.87
C ARG A 61 9.51 -0.54 -12.84
N GLN A 62 9.86 0.42 -13.66
CA GLN A 62 9.18 1.71 -13.73
C GLN A 62 7.98 1.58 -14.68
N TYR A 63 6.91 0.96 -14.18
CA TYR A 63 5.65 0.80 -14.89
C TYR A 63 4.49 0.75 -13.91
N LEU A 64 3.30 0.95 -14.44
CA LEU A 64 2.04 0.74 -13.75
C LEU A 64 1.13 -0.16 -14.58
N LEU A 65 0.22 -0.87 -13.91
CA LEU A 65 -0.86 -1.61 -14.55
C LEU A 65 -2.14 -0.81 -14.36
N TYR A 66 -2.78 -0.49 -15.47
CA TYR A 66 -4.06 0.18 -15.49
C TYR A 66 -5.18 -0.81 -15.78
N PHE A 67 -6.11 -0.91 -14.84
CA PHE A 67 -7.31 -1.73 -14.91
C PHE A 67 -8.52 -0.80 -15.07
N GLN A 68 -9.35 -1.08 -16.07
CA GLN A 68 -10.62 -0.37 -16.28
C GLN A 68 -11.74 -1.00 -15.46
N PRO A 69 -12.80 -0.25 -15.09
CA PRO A 69 -14.01 -0.83 -14.52
C PRO A 69 -14.56 -1.94 -15.41
N LEU A 70 -15.19 -2.95 -14.82
CA LEU A 70 -15.91 -3.96 -15.61
C LEU A 70 -17.17 -3.36 -16.24
N ASP A 71 -17.53 -3.81 -17.45
CA ASP A 71 -18.57 -3.19 -18.30
C ASP A 71 -19.93 -2.96 -17.64
N ASN A 72 -20.29 -3.78 -16.65
CA ASN A 72 -21.57 -3.67 -15.93
C ASN A 72 -21.45 -2.95 -14.57
N SER A 73 -20.30 -2.38 -14.26
CA SER A 73 -20.11 -1.71 -12.98
C SER A 73 -20.50 -0.22 -13.06
N PRO A 74 -21.15 0.33 -12.02
CA PRO A 74 -21.47 1.76 -12.00
C PRO A 74 -20.18 2.58 -11.98
N SER A 75 -20.10 3.60 -12.84
CA SER A 75 -18.92 4.47 -12.88
C SER A 75 -18.77 5.26 -11.59
N LYS A 76 -17.64 5.14 -10.93
CA LYS A 76 -17.29 5.87 -9.71
C LYS A 76 -16.69 7.24 -10.01
N GLN A 77 -16.79 8.18 -9.07
CA GLN A 77 -16.18 9.51 -9.21
C GLN A 77 -14.66 9.45 -9.03
N HIS A 78 -14.18 8.53 -8.21
CA HIS A 78 -12.74 8.37 -7.95
C HIS A 78 -12.08 7.38 -8.91
N VAL A 79 -10.81 7.66 -9.21
CA VAL A 79 -9.84 6.67 -9.69
C VAL A 79 -8.89 6.34 -8.56
N VAL A 80 -8.42 5.10 -8.49
CA VAL A 80 -7.54 4.63 -7.42
C VAL A 80 -6.12 4.49 -7.93
N ILE A 81 -5.17 5.18 -7.28
CA ILE A 81 -3.74 4.90 -7.42
C ILE A 81 -3.36 4.03 -6.23
N TYR A 82 -2.92 2.79 -6.50
CA TYR A 82 -2.49 1.86 -5.47
C TYR A 82 -1.00 1.57 -5.55
N ILE A 83 -0.29 1.79 -4.44
CA ILE A 83 1.11 1.42 -4.30
C ILE A 83 1.21 0.24 -3.33
N HIS A 84 1.72 -0.89 -3.83
CA HIS A 84 1.77 -2.14 -3.08
C HIS A 84 2.82 -2.13 -1.98
N GLY A 85 2.58 -2.93 -0.93
CA GLY A 85 3.56 -3.23 0.11
C GLY A 85 4.66 -4.18 -0.36
N SER A 86 5.49 -4.63 0.56
CA SER A 86 6.53 -5.66 0.48
C SER A 86 7.93 -5.19 0.89
N GLY A 87 7.99 -4.32 1.90
CA GLY A 87 9.24 -3.87 2.51
C GLY A 87 10.17 -3.13 1.54
N TRP A 88 9.63 -2.46 0.52
CA TRP A 88 10.39 -1.78 -0.55
C TRP A 88 11.33 -2.68 -1.38
N GLN A 89 11.41 -4.00 -1.05
CA GLN A 89 12.35 -4.98 -1.64
C GLN A 89 11.71 -5.90 -2.66
N HIS A 90 10.45 -6.27 -2.44
CA HIS A 90 9.78 -7.35 -3.14
C HIS A 90 8.49 -6.85 -3.83
N GLY A 91 7.63 -7.76 -4.21
CA GLY A 91 6.34 -7.43 -4.78
C GLY A 91 6.41 -6.91 -6.22
N ARG A 92 5.26 -6.89 -6.83
CA ARG A 92 4.97 -6.31 -8.14
C ARG A 92 3.46 -6.21 -8.28
N PRO A 93 2.92 -5.30 -9.08
CA PRO A 93 1.47 -5.11 -9.24
C PRO A 93 0.71 -6.39 -9.55
N GLU A 94 1.31 -7.32 -10.31
CA GLU A 94 0.72 -8.59 -10.70
C GLU A 94 0.39 -9.52 -9.51
N MET A 95 0.98 -9.30 -8.36
CA MET A 95 0.67 -10.05 -7.13
C MET A 95 -0.63 -9.56 -6.46
N PHE A 96 -1.12 -8.39 -6.86
CA PHE A 96 -2.26 -7.70 -6.27
C PHE A 96 -3.46 -7.63 -7.22
N VAL A 97 -3.55 -8.56 -8.17
CA VAL A 97 -4.66 -8.62 -9.14
C VAL A 97 -6.01 -8.83 -8.45
N ALA A 98 -6.07 -9.57 -7.33
CA ALA A 98 -7.30 -9.70 -6.54
C ALA A 98 -7.80 -8.34 -6.01
N ASN A 99 -6.87 -7.48 -5.61
CA ASN A 99 -7.19 -6.11 -5.18
C ASN A 99 -7.70 -5.26 -6.35
N ALA A 100 -7.06 -5.39 -7.52
CA ALA A 100 -7.50 -4.71 -8.74
C ALA A 100 -8.89 -5.19 -9.17
N GLN A 101 -9.12 -6.50 -9.14
CA GLN A 101 -10.42 -7.08 -9.44
C GLN A 101 -11.51 -6.52 -8.54
N TRP A 102 -11.28 -6.50 -7.21
CA TRP A 102 -12.25 -5.98 -6.26
C TRP A 102 -12.62 -4.51 -6.56
N LEU A 103 -11.64 -3.67 -6.88
CA LEU A 103 -11.88 -2.27 -7.26
C LEU A 103 -12.65 -2.14 -8.57
N THR A 104 -12.26 -2.90 -9.60
CA THR A 104 -12.92 -2.83 -10.91
C THR A 104 -14.35 -3.39 -10.90
N GLU A 105 -14.63 -4.41 -10.08
CA GLU A 105 -15.99 -4.91 -9.80
C GLU A 105 -16.85 -3.84 -9.10
N GLN A 106 -16.23 -2.92 -8.31
CA GLN A 106 -16.90 -1.77 -7.69
C GLN A 106 -17.09 -0.57 -8.64
N GLY A 107 -16.50 -0.59 -9.83
CA GLY A 107 -16.62 0.48 -10.83
C GLY A 107 -15.47 1.50 -10.82
N TYR A 108 -14.36 1.21 -10.15
CA TYR A 108 -13.19 2.10 -10.13
C TYR A 108 -12.24 1.83 -11.29
N HIS A 109 -11.70 2.88 -11.90
CA HIS A 109 -10.44 2.83 -12.60
C HIS A 109 -9.31 2.66 -11.59
N ALA A 110 -8.41 1.70 -11.80
CA ALA A 110 -7.37 1.38 -10.82
C ALA A 110 -5.98 1.32 -11.48
N PHE A 111 -5.03 2.07 -10.92
CA PHE A 111 -3.64 2.12 -11.34
C PHE A 111 -2.76 1.50 -10.26
N PHE A 112 -2.11 0.38 -10.58
CA PHE A 112 -1.25 -0.36 -9.66
C PHE A 112 0.20 -0.09 -10.01
N VAL A 113 0.93 0.56 -9.11
CA VAL A 113 2.27 1.08 -9.34
C VAL A 113 3.32 0.03 -8.98
N SER A 114 4.25 -0.24 -9.92
CA SER A 114 5.53 -0.90 -9.66
C SER A 114 6.61 0.17 -9.47
N HIS A 115 7.63 -0.11 -8.69
CA HIS A 115 8.75 0.80 -8.44
C HIS A 115 10.07 0.03 -8.36
N ARG A 116 11.20 0.72 -8.44
CA ARG A 116 12.53 0.14 -8.15
C ARG A 116 12.57 -0.40 -6.73
N ARG A 117 13.63 -1.09 -6.38
CA ARG A 117 13.73 -1.83 -5.11
C ARG A 117 15.05 -1.58 -4.41
N ILE A 118 14.99 -1.51 -3.09
CA ILE A 118 16.21 -1.62 -2.27
C ILE A 118 16.72 -3.08 -2.36
N PRO A 119 18.03 -3.34 -2.24
CA PRO A 119 19.10 -2.38 -1.99
C PRO A 119 19.68 -1.67 -3.24
N GLN A 120 19.16 -1.95 -4.46
CA GLN A 120 19.67 -1.36 -5.71
C GLN A 120 19.40 0.15 -5.78
N CYS A 121 18.43 0.64 -5.02
CA CYS A 121 18.13 2.05 -4.83
C CYS A 121 17.89 2.34 -3.34
N ASP A 122 17.63 3.59 -2.98
CA ASP A 122 17.17 3.98 -1.66
C ASP A 122 15.88 4.83 -1.74
N ILE A 123 15.51 5.48 -0.67
CA ILE A 123 14.29 6.29 -0.65
C ILE A 123 14.27 7.43 -1.67
N ARG A 124 15.43 7.98 -2.05
CA ARG A 124 15.51 9.09 -3.01
C ARG A 124 15.01 8.69 -4.39
N GLU A 125 15.44 7.52 -4.86
CA GLU A 125 14.96 6.97 -6.13
C GLU A 125 13.52 6.47 -6.05
N LEU A 126 13.09 5.92 -4.90
CA LEU A 126 11.70 5.50 -4.71
C LEU A 126 10.73 6.70 -4.71
N ARG A 127 11.13 7.82 -4.14
CA ARG A 127 10.39 9.09 -4.20
C ARG A 127 10.25 9.58 -5.64
N THR A 128 11.36 9.54 -6.40
CA THR A 128 11.36 9.89 -7.84
C THR A 128 10.41 8.98 -8.61
N ASP A 129 10.47 7.67 -8.39
CA ASP A 129 9.57 6.70 -9.02
C ASP A 129 8.09 6.99 -8.69
N THR A 130 7.82 7.30 -7.43
CA THR A 130 6.47 7.65 -6.96
C THR A 130 5.93 8.89 -7.67
N GLY A 131 6.71 9.96 -7.75
CA GLY A 131 6.33 11.18 -8.45
C GLY A 131 6.06 10.95 -9.94
N LEU A 132 6.97 10.27 -10.62
CA LEU A 132 6.83 9.95 -12.05
C LEU A 132 5.63 9.03 -12.31
N ALA A 133 5.37 8.04 -11.46
CA ALA A 133 4.22 7.16 -11.59
C ALA A 133 2.90 7.95 -11.45
N ILE A 134 2.78 8.82 -10.44
CA ILE A 134 1.61 9.67 -10.23
C ILE A 134 1.41 10.62 -11.43
N LYS A 135 2.49 11.25 -11.90
CA LYS A 135 2.43 12.10 -13.10
C LYS A 135 1.89 11.34 -14.32
N THR A 136 2.39 10.12 -14.53
CA THR A 136 1.92 9.27 -15.64
C THR A 136 0.44 8.88 -15.50
N VAL A 137 -0.07 8.69 -14.28
CA VAL A 137 -1.51 8.49 -14.06
C VAL A 137 -2.29 9.73 -14.47
N VAL A 138 -1.88 10.91 -14.02
CA VAL A 138 -2.55 12.19 -14.37
C VAL A 138 -2.57 12.40 -15.88
N ASP A 139 -1.45 12.15 -16.56
CA ASP A 139 -1.36 12.27 -18.02
C ASP A 139 -2.28 11.25 -18.71
N THR A 140 -2.29 10.00 -18.25
CA THR A 140 -3.17 8.95 -18.79
C THR A 140 -4.65 9.30 -18.61
N LEU A 141 -5.03 9.87 -17.47
CA LEU A 141 -6.41 10.33 -17.25
C LEU A 141 -6.78 11.45 -18.21
N SER A 142 -5.85 12.38 -18.48
CA SER A 142 -6.07 13.44 -19.46
C SER A 142 -6.23 12.89 -20.88
N GLU A 143 -5.36 11.98 -21.32
CA GLU A 143 -5.43 11.33 -22.62
C GLU A 143 -6.75 10.58 -22.85
N GLN A 144 -7.35 10.06 -21.78
CA GLN A 144 -8.60 9.29 -21.83
C GLN A 144 -9.87 10.12 -21.58
N GLY A 145 -9.75 11.45 -21.43
CA GLY A 145 -10.89 12.31 -21.12
C GLY A 145 -11.44 12.13 -19.69
N LEU A 146 -10.64 11.56 -18.79
CA LEU A 146 -11.01 11.27 -17.40
C LEU A 146 -10.46 12.30 -16.40
N SER A 147 -9.97 13.45 -16.84
CA SER A 147 -9.42 14.51 -15.97
C SER A 147 -10.42 15.06 -14.94
N HIS A 148 -11.71 14.85 -15.15
CA HIS A 148 -12.77 15.22 -14.20
C HIS A 148 -12.88 14.28 -13.01
N LYS A 149 -12.21 13.12 -13.04
CA LYS A 149 -12.26 12.14 -11.96
C LYS A 149 -11.40 12.60 -10.77
N LYS A 150 -11.90 12.36 -9.56
CA LYS A 150 -11.18 12.57 -8.31
C LYS A 150 -10.14 11.46 -8.12
N ILE A 151 -9.00 11.76 -7.50
CA ILE A 151 -7.92 10.77 -7.29
C ILE A 151 -7.88 10.33 -5.83
N LEU A 152 -8.14 9.05 -5.57
CA LEU A 152 -7.86 8.38 -4.31
C LEU A 152 -6.44 7.81 -4.35
N LEU A 153 -5.58 8.29 -3.46
CA LEU A 153 -4.26 7.70 -3.24
C LEU A 153 -4.36 6.60 -2.18
N CYS A 154 -3.91 5.41 -2.52
CA CYS A 154 -4.08 4.22 -1.68
C CYS A 154 -2.79 3.42 -1.60
N GLY A 155 -2.40 2.95 -0.40
CA GLY A 155 -1.19 2.17 -0.26
C GLY A 155 -1.15 1.29 0.98
N ASN A 156 -0.41 0.20 0.87
CA ASN A 156 -0.23 -0.76 1.95
C ASN A 156 1.24 -0.84 2.36
N SER A 157 1.53 -0.87 3.68
CA SER A 157 2.87 -1.08 4.21
C SER A 157 3.89 -0.11 3.58
N ALA A 158 4.97 -0.60 2.99
CA ALA A 158 5.96 0.18 2.26
C ALA A 158 5.36 1.07 1.16
N GLY A 159 4.32 0.60 0.45
CA GLY A 159 3.60 1.39 -0.54
C GLY A 159 2.78 2.52 0.10
N GLY A 160 2.19 2.27 1.27
CA GLY A 160 1.54 3.30 2.07
C GLY A 160 2.51 4.41 2.49
N ASN A 161 3.74 4.05 2.88
CA ASN A 161 4.80 5.02 3.16
C ASN A 161 5.07 5.93 1.96
N LEU A 162 5.19 5.36 0.74
CA LEU A 162 5.38 6.15 -0.48
C LEU A 162 4.17 7.04 -0.79
N CYS A 163 2.95 6.58 -0.54
CA CYS A 163 1.73 7.37 -0.65
C CYS A 163 1.73 8.54 0.35
N ALA A 164 2.08 8.28 1.61
CA ALA A 164 2.15 9.32 2.63
C ALA A 164 3.23 10.36 2.29
N LEU A 165 4.40 9.95 1.79
CA LEU A 165 5.42 10.88 1.31
C LEU A 165 4.92 11.73 0.13
N ALA A 166 4.19 11.14 -0.83
CA ALA A 166 3.61 11.88 -1.95
C ALA A 166 2.53 12.88 -1.50
N MET A 167 1.76 12.54 -0.46
CA MET A 167 0.73 13.42 0.09
C MET A 167 1.30 14.56 0.92
N PHE A 168 2.30 14.30 1.76
CA PHE A 168 2.73 15.25 2.78
C PHE A 168 4.02 16.00 2.44
N ASP A 169 4.96 15.43 1.67
CA ASP A 169 6.10 16.19 1.18
C ASP A 169 5.80 16.82 -0.20
N ARG A 170 5.33 18.06 -0.19
CA ARG A 170 4.99 18.81 -1.40
C ARG A 170 6.13 18.85 -2.44
N ARG A 171 7.39 18.77 -2.01
CA ARG A 171 8.57 18.78 -2.90
C ARG A 171 8.64 17.56 -3.79
N LEU A 172 8.11 16.40 -3.33
CA LEU A 172 8.09 15.17 -4.10
C LEU A 172 7.30 15.36 -5.42
N LEU A 173 6.10 15.87 -5.34
CA LEU A 173 5.25 16.10 -6.50
C LEU A 173 5.63 17.37 -7.29
N ALA A 174 6.12 18.41 -6.61
CA ALA A 174 6.63 19.61 -7.27
C ALA A 174 7.76 19.28 -8.26
N GLY A 175 8.60 18.28 -7.96
CA GLY A 175 9.65 17.79 -8.84
C GLY A 175 9.17 17.24 -10.19
N VAL A 176 7.88 16.93 -10.32
CA VAL A 176 7.22 16.47 -11.56
C VAL A 176 6.12 17.43 -12.04
N GLY A 177 6.08 18.65 -11.51
CA GLY A 177 5.12 19.68 -11.88
C GLY A 177 3.70 19.45 -11.33
N LEU A 178 3.56 18.72 -10.24
CA LEU A 178 2.29 18.45 -9.58
C LEU A 178 2.26 18.99 -8.14
N SER A 179 1.06 19.05 -7.56
CA SER A 179 0.81 19.35 -6.15
C SER A 179 0.01 18.21 -5.50
N PRO A 180 0.15 17.96 -4.17
CA PRO A 180 -0.74 17.04 -3.45
C PRO A 180 -2.23 17.39 -3.55
N ASP A 181 -2.57 18.60 -3.94
CA ASP A 181 -3.97 19.07 -4.11
C ASP A 181 -4.73 18.31 -5.22
N ILE A 182 -4.03 17.51 -6.04
CA ILE A 182 -4.66 16.59 -7.00
C ILE A 182 -5.39 15.43 -6.30
N PHE A 183 -5.05 15.10 -5.07
CA PHE A 183 -5.68 14.02 -4.33
C PHE A 183 -6.94 14.51 -3.61
N SER A 184 -8.00 13.73 -3.74
CA SER A 184 -9.29 13.98 -3.10
C SER A 184 -9.54 13.06 -1.90
N ALA A 185 -8.77 11.99 -1.75
CA ALA A 185 -8.85 11.06 -0.63
C ALA A 185 -7.53 10.28 -0.45
N LEU A 186 -7.27 9.80 0.77
CA LEU A 186 -6.08 9.03 1.13
C LEU A 186 -6.47 7.81 1.96
N ALA A 187 -6.01 6.60 1.58
CA ALA A 187 -6.21 5.37 2.35
C ALA A 187 -4.87 4.65 2.58
N LEU A 188 -4.51 4.41 3.84
CA LEU A 188 -3.25 3.82 4.24
C LEU A 188 -3.48 2.59 5.11
N PHE A 189 -2.86 1.46 4.74
CA PHE A 189 -3.02 0.17 5.40
C PHE A 189 -1.70 -0.30 5.99
N ALA A 190 -1.64 -0.56 7.32
CA ALA A 190 -0.46 -1.05 8.03
C ALA A 190 0.84 -0.32 7.61
N THR A 191 0.81 1.00 7.66
CA THR A 191 1.80 1.86 7.01
C THR A 191 2.88 2.32 7.98
N PRO A 192 4.19 2.23 7.60
CA PRO A 192 5.29 2.93 8.28
C PRO A 192 5.16 4.46 8.12
N LEU A 193 4.61 5.13 9.11
CA LEU A 193 4.30 6.58 9.11
C LEU A 193 5.25 7.40 9.99
N ASP A 194 5.77 6.77 11.05
CA ASP A 194 6.88 7.28 11.84
C ASP A 194 7.97 6.21 11.99
N LEU A 195 9.03 6.33 11.20
CA LEU A 195 10.10 5.34 11.18
C LEU A 195 10.92 5.28 12.48
N ARG A 196 10.74 6.26 13.39
CA ARG A 196 11.42 6.29 14.70
C ARG A 196 10.88 5.23 15.65
N VAL A 197 9.58 4.90 15.51
CA VAL A 197 8.91 3.89 16.34
C VAL A 197 9.04 2.47 15.77
N MET A 198 9.65 2.34 14.59
CA MET A 198 9.87 1.04 13.95
C MET A 198 11.11 0.32 14.49
N TRP A 199 10.99 -0.98 14.63
CA TRP A 199 12.14 -1.84 14.83
C TRP A 199 13.15 -1.68 13.69
N PRO A 200 14.48 -1.58 13.96
CA PRO A 200 15.51 -1.40 12.94
C PRO A 200 15.72 -2.66 12.10
N SER A 201 14.73 -2.97 11.28
CA SER A 201 14.74 -4.13 10.37
C SER A 201 15.73 -3.92 9.21
N PRO A 202 16.26 -5.00 8.58
CA PRO A 202 17.16 -4.88 7.43
C PRO A 202 16.56 -4.03 6.28
N PRO A 203 15.26 -4.17 5.90
CA PRO A 203 14.67 -3.28 4.90
C PRO A 203 14.74 -1.80 5.28
N LEU A 204 14.41 -1.45 6.52
CA LEU A 204 14.47 -0.08 7.00
C LEU A 204 15.90 0.48 6.96
N LEU A 205 16.88 -0.31 7.39
CA LEU A 205 18.29 0.08 7.37
C LEU A 205 18.81 0.31 5.93
N MET A 206 18.41 -0.54 4.99
CA MET A 206 18.77 -0.37 3.56
C MET A 206 18.08 0.86 2.96
N LEU A 207 16.78 1.05 3.23
CA LEU A 207 16.01 2.20 2.74
C LEU A 207 16.65 3.52 3.15
N THR A 208 17.12 3.59 4.40
CA THR A 208 17.61 4.80 5.06
C THR A 208 19.14 4.90 5.07
N ARG A 209 19.85 4.09 4.28
CA ARG A 209 21.32 4.04 4.27
C ARG A 209 21.92 3.92 5.66
N MET A 210 21.51 2.88 6.42
CA MET A 210 21.95 2.62 7.80
C MET A 210 21.57 3.77 8.76
N LYS A 211 20.38 4.33 8.60
CA LYS A 211 19.88 5.49 9.35
C LYS A 211 20.73 6.75 9.16
N ASN A 212 21.27 6.95 7.95
CA ASN A 212 21.84 8.25 7.61
C ASN A 212 20.76 9.33 7.86
N PRO A 213 21.04 10.38 8.64
CA PRO A 213 20.01 11.33 9.09
C PRO A 213 19.21 11.95 7.94
N GLU A 214 19.88 12.43 6.90
CA GLU A 214 19.23 13.07 5.76
C GLU A 214 18.34 12.09 4.99
N VAL A 215 18.82 10.87 4.77
CA VAL A 215 18.08 9.83 4.05
C VAL A 215 16.92 9.29 4.90
N PHE A 216 17.12 9.22 6.21
CA PHE A 216 16.07 8.82 7.16
C PHE A 216 14.91 9.82 7.16
N ASP A 217 15.23 11.11 7.22
CA ASP A 217 14.22 12.19 7.21
C ASP A 217 13.44 12.20 5.89
N LEU A 218 14.11 11.96 4.75
CA LEU A 218 13.44 11.81 3.46
C LEU A 218 12.47 10.64 3.40
N ALA A 219 12.66 9.61 4.21
CA ALA A 219 11.84 8.41 4.25
C ALA A 219 10.68 8.49 5.28
N ASN A 220 10.67 9.50 6.15
CA ASN A 220 9.80 9.54 7.34
C ASN A 220 8.59 10.49 7.15
N PRO A 221 7.38 9.98 6.84
CA PRO A 221 6.22 10.80 6.51
C PRO A 221 5.82 11.82 7.60
N ILE A 222 5.94 11.44 8.88
CA ILE A 222 5.53 12.32 9.99
C ILE A 222 6.29 13.64 10.05
N HIS A 223 7.51 13.69 9.47
CA HIS A 223 8.30 14.92 9.38
C HIS A 223 7.67 16.01 8.52
N TYR A 224 6.78 15.62 7.60
CA TYR A 224 6.13 16.53 6.65
C TYR A 224 4.73 16.95 7.07
N LEU A 225 4.28 16.55 8.26
CA LEU A 225 2.99 16.99 8.81
C LEU A 225 3.11 18.38 9.43
N GLU A 226 2.80 19.41 8.65
CA GLU A 226 2.91 20.83 9.05
C GLU A 226 1.54 21.50 9.25
N SER A 227 0.47 20.95 8.67
CA SER A 227 -0.87 21.51 8.69
C SER A 227 -1.95 20.43 8.71
N GLU A 228 -3.20 20.85 8.94
CA GLU A 228 -4.36 19.97 8.85
C GLU A 228 -4.52 19.37 7.44
N VAL A 229 -5.09 18.18 7.38
CA VAL A 229 -5.46 17.50 6.13
C VAL A 229 -6.95 17.64 5.92
N GLN A 230 -7.35 18.26 4.82
CA GLN A 230 -8.76 18.56 4.52
C GLN A 230 -9.49 17.37 3.87
N ILE A 231 -8.74 16.54 3.11
CA ILE A 231 -9.34 15.42 2.38
C ILE A 231 -9.68 14.24 3.31
N PRO A 232 -10.72 13.45 2.97
CA PRO A 232 -11.01 12.20 3.66
C PRO A 232 -9.78 11.32 3.75
N THR A 233 -9.39 10.96 4.96
CA THR A 233 -8.21 10.14 5.24
C THR A 233 -8.61 8.91 6.05
N LEU A 234 -8.24 7.73 5.57
CA LEU A 234 -8.44 6.45 6.23
C LEU A 234 -7.10 5.83 6.62
N LEU A 235 -6.97 5.46 7.88
CA LEU A 235 -5.89 4.62 8.39
C LEU A 235 -6.51 3.29 8.86
N ILE A 236 -5.99 2.15 8.40
CA ILE A 236 -6.36 0.82 8.92
C ILE A 236 -5.09 0.11 9.37
N HIS A 237 -5.08 -0.37 10.62
CA HIS A 237 -3.93 -1.07 11.17
C HIS A 237 -4.36 -2.17 12.14
N GLY A 238 -3.69 -3.32 12.09
CA GLY A 238 -3.86 -4.39 13.05
C GLY A 238 -3.06 -4.12 14.33
N ASP A 239 -3.67 -4.31 15.50
CA ASP A 239 -3.01 -4.04 16.79
C ASP A 239 -1.98 -5.11 17.20
N GLN A 240 -1.89 -6.22 16.43
CA GLN A 240 -0.89 -7.28 16.56
C GLN A 240 0.07 -7.32 15.36
N ASP A 241 0.26 -6.19 14.67
CA ASP A 241 1.18 -6.10 13.54
C ASP A 241 2.64 -6.28 13.99
N GLY A 242 3.28 -7.35 13.52
CA GLY A 242 4.67 -7.69 13.85
C GLY A 242 5.69 -7.24 12.79
N ILE A 243 5.28 -6.46 11.78
CA ILE A 243 6.14 -5.96 10.68
C ILE A 243 6.25 -4.44 10.70
N ALA A 244 5.11 -3.76 10.70
CA ALA A 244 5.02 -2.32 10.89
C ALA A 244 4.25 -2.07 12.18
N GLU A 245 4.96 -1.70 13.23
CA GLU A 245 4.38 -1.55 14.56
C GLU A 245 3.13 -0.66 14.54
N TYR A 246 2.05 -1.13 15.16
CA TYR A 246 0.76 -0.43 15.27
C TYR A 246 0.91 1.02 15.74
N GLN A 247 1.92 1.28 16.59
CA GLN A 247 2.26 2.62 17.09
C GLN A 247 2.52 3.63 15.96
N ASN A 248 2.93 3.19 14.77
CA ASN A 248 3.07 4.05 13.60
C ASN A 248 1.79 4.83 13.28
N SER A 249 0.65 4.12 13.24
CA SER A 249 -0.64 4.76 12.95
C SER A 249 -1.16 5.57 14.13
N VAL A 250 -0.91 5.15 15.36
CA VAL A 250 -1.33 5.88 16.57
C VAL A 250 -0.67 7.25 16.64
N VAL A 251 0.67 7.31 16.60
CA VAL A 251 1.41 8.60 16.67
C VAL A 251 1.05 9.51 15.49
N PHE A 252 0.84 8.92 14.33
CA PHE A 252 0.50 9.67 13.13
C PHE A 252 -0.92 10.26 13.20
N GLU A 253 -1.88 9.49 13.69
CA GLU A 253 -3.25 9.95 13.96
C GLU A 253 -3.27 11.07 14.98
N GLU A 254 -2.58 10.90 16.11
CA GLU A 254 -2.46 11.92 17.17
C GLU A 254 -1.90 13.23 16.60
N LYS A 255 -0.84 13.15 15.78
CA LYS A 255 -0.25 14.30 15.12
C LYS A 255 -1.23 14.99 14.17
N LEU A 256 -1.93 14.23 13.30
CA LEU A 256 -2.94 14.79 12.40
C LEU A 256 -4.06 15.50 13.16
N ARG A 257 -4.56 14.89 14.24
CA ARG A 257 -5.60 15.50 15.08
C ARG A 257 -5.10 16.77 15.79
N SER A 258 -3.87 16.77 16.28
CA SER A 258 -3.26 17.95 16.91
C SER A 258 -3.11 19.14 15.94
N LEU A 259 -3.02 18.84 14.63
CA LEU A 259 -3.00 19.84 13.56
C LEU A 259 -4.39 20.30 13.10
N GLY A 260 -5.47 19.75 13.69
CA GLY A 260 -6.85 20.13 13.37
C GLY A 260 -7.55 19.26 12.32
N THR A 261 -6.93 18.18 11.83
CA THR A 261 -7.53 17.28 10.85
C THR A 261 -8.82 16.65 11.39
N LYS A 262 -9.95 16.90 10.74
CA LYS A 262 -11.28 16.44 11.16
C LYS A 262 -11.75 15.22 10.37
N ASN A 263 -11.47 15.17 9.07
CA ASN A 263 -11.94 14.11 8.18
C ASN A 263 -10.99 12.90 8.18
N LEU A 264 -10.66 12.41 9.37
CA LEU A 264 -9.76 11.30 9.63
C LEU A 264 -10.52 10.13 10.28
N HIS A 265 -10.47 8.98 9.65
CA HIS A 265 -10.97 7.73 10.19
C HIS A 265 -9.79 6.77 10.46
N PHE A 266 -9.54 6.46 11.72
CA PHE A 266 -8.57 5.46 12.12
C PHE A 266 -9.31 4.20 12.61
N ALA A 267 -9.12 3.09 11.92
CA ALA A 267 -9.73 1.80 12.22
C ALA A 267 -8.69 0.80 12.68
N THR A 268 -8.81 0.34 13.93
CA THR A 268 -8.00 -0.72 14.49
C THR A 268 -8.63 -2.07 14.20
N LEU A 269 -7.89 -2.96 13.55
CA LEU A 269 -8.26 -4.36 13.44
C LEU A 269 -7.81 -5.10 14.71
N LYS A 270 -8.75 -5.36 15.61
CA LYS A 270 -8.45 -6.04 16.89
C LYS A 270 -7.97 -7.47 16.67
N GLY A 271 -6.80 -7.81 17.23
CA GLY A 271 -6.12 -9.08 16.99
C GLY A 271 -5.57 -9.21 15.57
N GLY A 272 -5.72 -8.18 14.73
CA GLY A 272 -5.25 -8.16 13.36
C GLY A 272 -3.75 -7.99 13.27
N MET A 273 -3.16 -8.65 12.29
CA MET A 273 -1.74 -8.60 11.99
C MET A 273 -1.49 -7.87 10.66
N HIS A 274 -0.25 -7.80 10.19
CA HIS A 274 0.14 -7.04 9.00
C HIS A 274 -0.67 -7.43 7.75
N LEU A 275 -0.77 -8.74 7.47
CA LEU A 275 -1.50 -9.24 6.30
C LEU A 275 -3.02 -9.02 6.41
N ASP A 276 -3.56 -8.90 7.62
CA ASP A 276 -4.99 -8.61 7.81
C ASP A 276 -5.32 -7.20 7.35
N SER A 277 -4.43 -6.23 7.57
CA SER A 277 -4.58 -4.87 7.01
C SER A 277 -4.46 -4.83 5.49
N ALA A 278 -3.74 -5.78 4.87
CA ALA A 278 -3.64 -5.93 3.43
C ALA A 278 -4.82 -6.71 2.80
N SER A 279 -5.73 -7.21 3.63
CA SER A 279 -6.85 -8.09 3.21
C SER A 279 -8.13 -7.33 2.83
N TRP A 280 -8.01 -6.06 2.44
CA TRP A 280 -9.13 -5.18 2.10
C TRP A 280 -9.92 -5.56 0.84
N CYS A 281 -9.42 -6.51 0.05
CA CYS A 281 -10.15 -7.07 -1.09
C CYS A 281 -10.80 -8.43 -0.81
N ILE A 282 -10.73 -8.94 0.43
CA ILE A 282 -11.25 -10.27 0.79
C ILE A 282 -12.66 -10.10 1.35
N PRO A 283 -13.73 -10.54 0.64
CA PRO A 283 -15.10 -10.43 1.12
C PRO A 283 -15.29 -11.08 2.50
N GLY A 284 -16.04 -10.41 3.39
CA GLY A 284 -16.27 -10.84 4.77
C GLY A 284 -15.08 -10.63 5.72
N HIS A 285 -13.97 -10.06 5.24
CA HIS A 285 -12.87 -9.66 6.11
C HIS A 285 -13.14 -8.24 6.67
N PRO A 286 -12.93 -7.98 7.98
CA PRO A 286 -13.21 -6.67 8.58
C PRO A 286 -12.55 -5.50 7.84
N CYS A 287 -11.32 -5.67 7.39
CA CYS A 287 -10.62 -4.65 6.60
C CYS A 287 -11.35 -4.32 5.28
N CYS A 288 -11.93 -5.33 4.62
CA CYS A 288 -12.70 -5.16 3.39
C CYS A 288 -13.99 -4.37 3.65
N GLU A 289 -14.70 -4.69 4.73
CA GLU A 289 -15.94 -4.01 5.11
C GLU A 289 -15.67 -2.55 5.50
N ILE A 290 -14.64 -2.30 6.31
CA ILE A 290 -14.26 -0.94 6.71
C ILE A 290 -13.90 -0.09 5.49
N PHE A 291 -13.07 -0.62 4.59
CA PHE A 291 -12.64 0.10 3.39
C PHE A 291 -13.80 0.32 2.43
N GLY A 292 -14.63 -0.69 2.19
CA GLY A 292 -15.82 -0.59 1.32
C GLY A 292 -16.80 0.47 1.81
N ASN A 293 -17.17 0.45 3.09
CA ASN A 293 -18.05 1.44 3.70
C ASN A 293 -17.46 2.87 3.65
N TRP A 294 -16.15 2.99 3.79
CA TRP A 294 -15.48 4.28 3.69
C TRP A 294 -15.47 4.80 2.23
N LEU A 295 -15.23 3.90 1.25
CA LEU A 295 -15.32 4.25 -0.18
C LEU A 295 -16.72 4.74 -0.56
N GLU A 296 -17.78 4.05 -0.13
CA GLU A 296 -19.16 4.48 -0.38
C GLU A 296 -19.43 5.87 0.21
N ARG A 297 -18.86 6.17 1.38
CA ARG A 297 -19.02 7.47 2.01
C ARG A 297 -18.37 8.60 1.21
N ILE A 298 -17.15 8.41 0.69
CA ILE A 298 -16.46 9.44 -0.10
C ILE A 298 -17.04 9.60 -1.50
N GLU A 299 -17.67 8.56 -2.06
CA GLU A 299 -18.37 8.64 -3.35
C GLU A 299 -19.66 9.47 -3.26
N ASN A 300 -20.26 9.57 -2.08
CA ASN A 300 -21.49 10.30 -1.82
C ASN A 300 -21.24 11.75 -1.33
N GLN A 301 -20.00 12.18 -1.24
CA GLN A 301 -19.57 13.56 -0.94
C GLN A 301 -19.25 14.33 -2.22
#